data_209752be79f2c5cf0bb6b2c22dbfab23
#
_entry.id   209752be79f2c5cf0bb6b2c22dbfab23
#
_cell.length_a   1.000
_cell.length_b   1.000
_cell.length_c   1.000
_cell.angle_alpha   90.00
_cell.angle_beta   90.00
_cell.angle_gamma   90.00
#
_symmetry.space_group_name_H-M   'P 1'
#
loop_
_entity.id
_entity.type
_entity.pdbx_description
1 polymer ?
#
loop_
_entity_poly.entity_id
_entity_poly.type
_entity_poly.pdbx_seq_one_letter_code
_entity_poly.pdbx_strand_id
1 'polypeptide(L)'
;MISGDIKHLAEPALVLTPPNKATEADDGLLTASEIAQLKLNAEWVILSACNTAHAESAGAEGLSGLAKAFFYAGSRALLVSHWPVESQSATELSRGMYEALKSNPTMGRSEALRRSMFRLAANDNHPHWAHPAFWAPFVVVGEGARR
;
A
#
# COMPACT_ATOMS: atom_id res chain seq x y z
N MET A 1 10.19 9.82 -5.89
CA MET A 1 9.19 8.88 -6.43
C MET A 1 8.71 9.48 -7.74
N ILE A 2 9.02 8.86 -8.86
CA ILE A 2 8.72 9.39 -10.19
C ILE A 2 7.31 8.89 -10.54
N SER A 3 6.31 9.78 -10.39
CA SER A 3 5.03 9.63 -11.05
C SER A 3 5.23 10.14 -12.48
N GLY A 4 5.76 9.29 -13.34
CA GLY A 4 5.87 9.54 -14.75
C GLY A 4 5.04 8.50 -15.48
N ASP A 5 4.10 8.96 -16.32
CA ASP A 5 3.56 8.09 -17.37
C ASP A 5 4.73 7.48 -18.15
N ILE A 6 5.07 6.26 -17.84
CA ILE A 6 5.94 5.46 -18.69
C ILE A 6 5.06 5.13 -19.90
N LYS A 7 5.12 6.01 -20.90
CA LYS A 7 4.45 5.83 -22.17
C LYS A 7 4.85 4.45 -22.70
N HIS A 8 3.90 3.55 -22.83
CA HIS A 8 3.97 2.16 -23.31
C HIS A 8 3.90 1.07 -22.22
N LEU A 9 3.68 1.35 -20.96
CA LEU A 9 3.36 0.30 -20.00
C LEU A 9 1.89 -0.11 -20.20
N ALA A 10 1.68 -1.35 -20.65
CA ALA A 10 0.33 -1.88 -20.94
C ALA A 10 -0.43 -2.28 -19.65
N GLU A 11 0.27 -2.33 -18.51
CA GLU A 11 -0.27 -2.76 -17.22
C GLU A 11 0.39 -2.02 -16.05
N PRO A 12 -0.26 -1.97 -14.87
CA PRO A 12 0.31 -1.33 -13.69
C PRO A 12 1.57 -2.07 -13.22
N ALA A 13 2.55 -1.30 -12.72
CA ALA A 13 3.79 -1.84 -12.19
C ALA A 13 4.30 -1.05 -10.97
N LEU A 14 5.11 -1.71 -10.15
CA LEU A 14 5.94 -1.06 -9.13
C LEU A 14 7.30 -0.74 -9.72
N VAL A 15 7.78 0.48 -9.50
CA VAL A 15 9.15 0.86 -9.84
C VAL A 15 10.05 0.51 -8.67
N LEU A 16 10.88 -0.52 -8.83
CA LEU A 16 11.79 -1.03 -7.81
C LEU A 16 13.19 -0.44 -8.00
N THR A 17 13.67 -0.42 -9.24
CA THR A 17 14.97 0.17 -9.59
C THR A 17 14.75 1.42 -10.43
N PRO A 18 15.47 2.54 -10.17
CA PRO A 18 15.36 3.71 -11.02
C PRO A 18 15.69 3.39 -12.49
N PRO A 19 14.95 3.93 -13.47
CA PRO A 19 15.14 3.61 -14.90
C PRO A 19 16.56 3.80 -15.42
N ASN A 20 17.32 4.75 -14.85
CA ASN A 20 18.71 4.99 -15.21
C ASN A 20 19.69 3.93 -14.68
N LYS A 21 19.22 2.96 -13.90
CA LYS A 21 19.98 1.82 -13.39
C LYS A 21 19.43 0.48 -13.88
N ALA A 22 18.37 0.52 -14.69
CA ALA A 22 17.81 -0.68 -15.31
C ALA A 22 18.84 -1.33 -16.26
N THR A 23 18.76 -2.65 -16.37
CA THR A 23 19.58 -3.45 -17.28
C THR A 23 18.67 -4.21 -18.25
N GLU A 24 19.24 -4.87 -19.24
CA GLU A 24 18.49 -5.70 -20.18
C GLU A 24 17.84 -6.94 -19.49
N ALA A 25 18.41 -7.38 -18.37
CA ALA A 25 17.89 -8.51 -17.57
C ALA A 25 16.96 -8.07 -16.43
N ASP A 26 17.00 -6.80 -16.04
CA ASP A 26 16.18 -6.20 -14.98
C ASP A 26 15.82 -4.79 -15.40
N ASP A 27 14.61 -4.61 -15.88
CA ASP A 27 14.09 -3.33 -16.34
C ASP A 27 13.69 -2.40 -15.15
N GLY A 28 13.82 -2.90 -13.93
CA GLY A 28 13.50 -2.16 -12.70
C GLY A 28 12.02 -2.04 -12.41
N LEU A 29 11.18 -2.72 -13.15
CA LEU A 29 9.73 -2.75 -12.97
C LEU A 29 9.31 -4.11 -12.39
N LEU A 30 8.26 -4.11 -11.60
CA LEU A 30 7.55 -5.31 -11.17
C LEU A 30 6.09 -5.14 -11.57
N THR A 31 5.74 -5.74 -12.70
CA THR A 31 4.42 -5.62 -13.33
C THR A 31 3.35 -6.44 -12.62
N ALA A 32 2.08 -6.12 -12.85
CA ALA A 32 0.97 -6.89 -12.28
C ALA A 32 1.01 -8.36 -12.72
N SER A 33 1.38 -8.64 -13.97
CA SER A 33 1.53 -10.00 -14.49
C SER A 33 2.64 -10.78 -13.79
N GLU A 34 3.77 -10.14 -13.51
CA GLU A 34 4.89 -10.75 -12.76
C GLU A 34 4.51 -10.99 -11.30
N ILE A 35 3.88 -10.01 -10.65
CA ILE A 35 3.38 -10.16 -9.28
C ILE A 35 2.43 -11.34 -9.17
N ALA A 36 1.50 -11.50 -10.11
CA ALA A 36 0.52 -12.59 -10.10
C ALA A 36 1.16 -13.98 -10.19
N GLN A 37 2.37 -14.08 -10.71
CA GLN A 37 3.14 -15.34 -10.80
C GLN A 37 3.95 -15.64 -9.54
N LEU A 38 4.10 -14.67 -8.62
CA LEU A 38 4.79 -14.89 -7.35
C LEU A 38 3.99 -15.85 -6.46
N LYS A 39 4.68 -16.59 -5.62
CA LYS A 39 4.10 -17.44 -4.57
C LYS A 39 4.46 -16.85 -3.21
N LEU A 40 3.76 -15.78 -2.84
CA LEU A 40 4.11 -15.00 -1.64
C LEU A 40 3.69 -15.69 -0.35
N ASN A 41 2.51 -16.37 -0.33
CA ASN A 41 1.90 -16.89 0.91
C ASN A 41 1.98 -15.87 2.07
N ALA A 42 1.71 -14.60 1.76
CA ALA A 42 1.88 -13.49 2.68
C ALA A 42 0.61 -13.26 3.52
N GLU A 43 0.77 -13.09 4.82
CA GLU A 43 -0.32 -12.70 5.72
C GLU A 43 -0.90 -11.33 5.33
N TRP A 44 -0.03 -10.43 4.91
CA TRP A 44 -0.40 -9.13 4.35
C TRP A 44 0.76 -8.50 3.58
N VAL A 45 0.41 -7.59 2.67
CA VAL A 45 1.35 -6.77 1.90
C VAL A 45 1.00 -5.31 2.12
N ILE A 46 2.01 -4.49 2.40
CA ILE A 46 1.85 -3.05 2.56
C ILE A 46 2.36 -2.37 1.30
N LEU A 47 1.46 -1.70 0.59
CA LEU A 47 1.76 -0.92 -0.60
C LEU A 47 1.70 0.57 -0.24
N SER A 48 2.79 1.10 0.30
CA SER A 48 2.89 2.52 0.66
C SER A 48 3.23 3.43 -0.52
N ALA A 49 3.09 2.94 -1.74
CA ALA A 49 3.27 3.73 -2.96
C ALA A 49 2.02 4.58 -3.25
N CYS A 50 2.22 5.72 -3.92
CA CYS A 50 1.14 6.62 -4.26
C CYS A 50 0.12 5.94 -5.18
N ASN A 51 -1.18 6.12 -4.88
CA ASN A 51 -2.30 5.64 -5.71
C ASN A 51 -2.38 4.11 -5.92
N THR A 52 -1.94 3.31 -4.96
CA THR A 52 -1.99 1.84 -5.10
C THR A 52 -3.42 1.27 -5.16
N ALA A 53 -4.41 2.04 -4.73
CA ALA A 53 -5.84 1.69 -4.82
C ALA A 53 -6.57 2.45 -5.95
N HIS A 54 -5.88 3.30 -6.74
CA HIS A 54 -6.53 4.10 -7.76
C HIS A 54 -6.89 3.25 -8.99
N ALA A 55 -8.12 3.36 -9.46
CA ALA A 55 -8.56 2.74 -10.71
C ALA A 55 -8.10 3.60 -11.89
N GLU A 56 -7.59 2.99 -12.95
CA GLU A 56 -7.00 3.65 -14.11
C GLU A 56 -8.02 4.39 -15.01
N SER A 57 -9.32 4.22 -14.78
CA SER A 57 -10.37 4.90 -15.54
C SER A 57 -11.56 5.27 -14.67
N ALA A 58 -12.19 6.40 -15.00
CA ALA A 58 -13.45 6.82 -14.41
C ALA A 58 -14.53 5.73 -14.67
N GLY A 59 -14.97 5.05 -13.61
CA GLY A 59 -15.92 3.95 -13.68
C GLY A 59 -15.33 2.54 -13.50
N ALA A 60 -14.01 2.39 -13.38
CA ALA A 60 -13.43 1.12 -13.00
C ALA A 60 -13.71 0.86 -11.52
N GLU A 61 -14.55 -0.12 -11.25
CA GLU A 61 -14.81 -0.57 -9.88
C GLU A 61 -13.55 -1.16 -9.26
N GLY A 62 -13.16 -0.62 -8.13
CA GLY A 62 -12.39 -1.35 -7.17
C GLY A 62 -10.89 -1.21 -7.25
N LEU A 63 -10.30 -2.18 -6.67
CA LEU A 63 -8.87 -2.38 -6.45
C LEU A 63 -8.11 -2.29 -7.77
N SER A 64 -7.02 -1.54 -7.79
CA SER A 64 -6.12 -1.47 -8.94
C SER A 64 -5.69 -2.86 -9.40
N GLY A 65 -5.35 -3.02 -10.67
CA GLY A 65 -4.83 -4.28 -11.21
C GLY A 65 -3.65 -4.82 -10.40
N LEU A 66 -2.82 -3.91 -9.86
CA LEU A 66 -1.69 -4.23 -8.98
C LEU A 66 -2.14 -4.93 -7.68
N ALA A 67 -3.16 -4.40 -7.01
CA ALA A 67 -3.66 -5.01 -5.78
C ALA A 67 -4.29 -6.39 -6.02
N LYS A 68 -5.01 -6.56 -7.14
CA LYS A 68 -5.53 -7.87 -7.56
C LYS A 68 -4.41 -8.87 -7.77
N ALA A 69 -3.30 -8.46 -8.42
CA ALA A 69 -2.15 -9.31 -8.66
C ALA A 69 -1.54 -9.86 -7.36
N PHE A 70 -1.46 -9.05 -6.29
CA PHE A 70 -0.99 -9.52 -4.99
C PHE A 70 -1.92 -10.56 -4.34
N PHE A 71 -3.24 -10.46 -4.54
CA PHE A 71 -4.15 -11.52 -4.08
C PHE A 71 -3.94 -12.82 -4.87
N TYR A 72 -3.75 -12.75 -6.18
CA TYR A 72 -3.40 -13.94 -6.97
C TYR A 72 -2.06 -14.56 -6.53
N ALA A 73 -1.09 -13.73 -6.14
CA ALA A 73 0.19 -14.18 -5.59
C ALA A 73 0.07 -14.84 -4.20
N GLY A 74 -1.11 -14.83 -3.57
CA GLY A 74 -1.35 -15.48 -2.28
C GLY A 74 -1.25 -14.57 -1.06
N SER A 75 -1.39 -13.25 -1.24
CA SER A 75 -1.57 -12.32 -0.12
C SER A 75 -2.99 -12.45 0.46
N ARG A 76 -3.13 -12.46 1.79
CA ARG A 76 -4.44 -12.51 2.46
C ARG A 76 -5.04 -11.14 2.70
N ALA A 77 -4.21 -10.12 2.86
CA ALA A 77 -4.63 -8.76 3.06
C ALA A 77 -3.64 -7.79 2.45
N LEU A 78 -4.13 -6.61 2.10
CA LEU A 78 -3.32 -5.50 1.62
C LEU A 78 -3.61 -4.26 2.44
N LEU A 79 -2.58 -3.45 2.71
CA LEU A 79 -2.72 -2.05 3.07
C LEU A 79 -2.38 -1.22 1.83
N VAL A 80 -3.33 -0.45 1.36
CA VAL A 80 -3.22 0.37 0.14
C VAL A 80 -3.60 1.81 0.42
N SER A 81 -3.21 2.74 -0.45
CA SER A 81 -3.58 4.15 -0.35
C SER A 81 -4.31 4.65 -1.59
N HIS A 82 -5.31 5.51 -1.40
CA HIS A 82 -6.12 6.09 -2.47
C HIS A 82 -5.50 7.35 -3.10
N TRP A 83 -4.62 8.03 -2.38
CA TRP A 83 -3.88 9.20 -2.88
C TRP A 83 -2.48 9.29 -2.27
N PRO A 84 -1.59 10.10 -2.86
CA PRO A 84 -0.25 10.32 -2.35
C PRO A 84 -0.27 10.87 -0.92
N VAL A 85 0.55 10.30 -0.05
CA VAL A 85 0.71 10.71 1.35
C VAL A 85 2.16 11.11 1.62
N GLU A 86 2.35 12.02 2.54
CA GLU A 86 3.67 12.36 3.05
C GLU A 86 4.38 11.11 3.59
N SER A 87 5.64 10.92 3.20
CA SER A 87 6.39 9.70 3.53
C SER A 87 6.57 9.48 5.03
N GLN A 88 6.70 10.55 5.80
CA GLN A 88 6.90 10.47 7.25
C GLN A 88 5.62 9.99 7.95
N SER A 89 4.47 10.57 7.63
CA SER A 89 3.18 10.16 8.20
C SER A 89 2.80 8.73 7.78
N ALA A 90 3.06 8.33 6.53
CA ALA A 90 2.85 6.97 6.05
C ALA A 90 3.73 5.95 6.81
N THR A 91 4.99 6.30 7.08
CA THR A 91 5.90 5.47 7.87
C THR A 91 5.42 5.32 9.31
N GLU A 92 5.04 6.42 9.95
CA GLU A 92 4.53 6.40 11.33
C GLU A 92 3.21 5.63 11.45
N LEU A 93 2.33 5.75 10.47
CA LEU A 93 1.08 4.98 10.43
C LEU A 93 1.37 3.48 10.31
N SER A 94 2.24 3.08 9.39
CA SER A 94 2.62 1.68 9.21
C SER A 94 3.30 1.11 10.46
N ARG A 95 4.23 1.87 11.06
CA ARG A 95 4.90 1.51 12.32
C ARG A 95 3.88 1.31 13.45
N GLY A 96 2.92 2.23 13.58
CA GLY A 96 1.86 2.14 14.58
C GLY A 96 0.99 0.90 14.43
N MET A 97 0.67 0.50 13.20
CA MET A 97 -0.05 -0.74 12.94
C MET A 97 0.74 -1.97 13.41
N TYR A 98 2.04 -2.06 13.07
CA TYR A 98 2.90 -3.16 13.50
C TYR A 98 3.02 -3.25 15.01
N GLU A 99 3.22 -2.13 15.70
CA GLU A 99 3.28 -2.07 17.16
C GLU A 99 1.97 -2.54 17.79
N ALA A 100 0.82 -2.14 17.25
CA ALA A 100 -0.49 -2.56 17.74
C ALA A 100 -0.70 -4.08 17.57
N LEU A 101 -0.35 -4.64 16.42
CA LEU A 101 -0.45 -6.08 16.14
C LEU A 101 0.54 -6.88 16.98
N LYS A 102 1.75 -6.37 17.21
CA LYS A 102 2.76 -7.01 18.06
C LYS A 102 2.30 -7.06 19.53
N SER A 103 1.70 -5.98 20.02
CA SER A 103 1.21 -5.90 21.42
C SER A 103 -0.05 -6.74 21.65
N ASN A 104 -0.85 -6.96 20.62
CA ASN A 104 -2.04 -7.81 20.67
C ASN A 104 -2.17 -8.65 19.38
N PRO A 105 -1.57 -9.84 19.35
CA PRO A 105 -1.57 -10.71 18.16
C PRO A 105 -2.97 -11.16 17.70
N THR A 106 -3.99 -11.07 18.56
CA THR A 106 -5.37 -11.40 18.20
C THR A 106 -6.15 -10.22 17.62
N MET A 107 -5.54 -9.05 17.54
CA MET A 107 -6.15 -7.86 16.95
C MET A 107 -6.29 -8.00 15.45
N GLY A 108 -7.44 -7.59 14.90
CA GLY A 108 -7.62 -7.50 13.45
C GLY A 108 -6.81 -6.34 12.85
N ARG A 109 -6.41 -6.49 11.59
CA ARG A 109 -5.62 -5.48 10.86
C ARG A 109 -6.34 -4.15 10.71
N SER A 110 -7.65 -4.19 10.49
CA SER A 110 -8.50 -2.99 10.40
C SER A 110 -8.54 -2.22 11.73
N GLU A 111 -8.57 -2.91 12.87
CA GLU A 111 -8.52 -2.29 14.18
C GLU A 111 -7.12 -1.71 14.47
N ALA A 112 -6.07 -2.41 14.05
CA ALA A 112 -4.69 -1.91 14.17
C ALA A 112 -4.50 -0.62 13.34
N LEU A 113 -5.04 -0.58 12.11
CA LEU A 113 -5.05 0.61 11.28
C LEU A 113 -5.81 1.75 11.96
N ARG A 114 -7.04 1.51 12.44
CA ARG A 114 -7.84 2.52 13.13
C ARG A 114 -7.07 3.13 14.31
N ARG A 115 -6.44 2.30 15.15
CA ARG A 115 -5.63 2.79 16.29
C ARG A 115 -4.44 3.62 15.83
N SER A 116 -3.78 3.19 14.77
CA SER A 116 -2.64 3.94 14.22
C SER A 116 -3.07 5.28 13.65
N MET A 117 -4.22 5.36 12.97
CA MET A 117 -4.79 6.62 12.49
C MET A 117 -5.06 7.61 13.64
N PHE A 118 -5.70 7.14 14.71
CA PHE A 118 -5.96 8.00 15.88
C PHE A 118 -4.67 8.48 16.55
N ARG A 119 -3.67 7.58 16.67
CA ARG A 119 -2.37 7.96 17.23
C ARG A 119 -1.66 8.99 16.37
N LEU A 120 -1.74 8.85 15.04
CA LEU A 120 -1.14 9.80 14.11
C LEU A 120 -1.83 11.16 14.19
N ALA A 121 -3.17 11.18 14.21
CA ALA A 121 -3.96 12.41 14.28
C ALA A 121 -3.78 13.16 15.61
N ALA A 122 -3.43 12.45 16.69
CA ALA A 122 -3.17 13.03 18.02
C ALA A 122 -1.68 13.28 18.28
N ASN A 123 -0.84 13.37 17.25
CA ASN A 123 0.60 13.56 17.42
C ASN A 123 0.94 15.03 17.66
N ASP A 124 1.25 15.39 18.90
CA ASP A 124 1.58 16.76 19.29
C ASP A 124 2.86 17.31 18.63
N ASN A 125 3.79 16.44 18.23
CA ASN A 125 5.01 16.86 17.53
C ASN A 125 4.74 17.22 16.05
N HIS A 126 3.63 16.77 15.51
CA HIS A 126 3.21 17.03 14.14
C HIS A 126 1.71 17.38 14.07
N PRO A 127 1.30 18.54 14.59
CA PRO A 127 -0.12 18.91 14.70
C PRO A 127 -0.87 18.91 13.37
N HIS A 128 -0.17 19.13 12.24
CA HIS A 128 -0.75 19.10 10.90
C HIS A 128 -1.23 17.69 10.49
N TRP A 129 -0.73 16.63 11.12
CA TRP A 129 -1.20 15.26 10.87
C TRP A 129 -2.60 14.98 11.43
N ALA A 130 -3.17 15.89 12.21
CA ALA A 130 -4.59 15.84 12.57
C ALA A 130 -5.51 15.91 11.34
N HIS A 131 -5.03 16.51 10.24
CA HIS A 131 -5.79 16.60 9.00
C HIS A 131 -5.92 15.24 8.31
N PRO A 132 -7.14 14.84 7.88
CA PRO A 132 -7.41 13.53 7.28
C PRO A 132 -6.55 13.17 6.07
N ALA A 133 -6.03 14.14 5.34
CA ALA A 133 -5.16 13.91 4.18
C ALA A 133 -3.94 13.02 4.50
N PHE A 134 -3.50 12.96 5.77
CA PHE A 134 -2.32 12.21 6.20
C PHE A 134 -2.59 10.75 6.60
N TRP A 135 -3.84 10.38 6.85
CA TRP A 135 -4.19 9.03 7.32
C TRP A 135 -5.43 8.43 6.64
N ALA A 136 -6.38 9.24 6.21
CA ALA A 136 -7.62 8.73 5.62
C ALA A 136 -7.46 7.98 4.28
N PRO A 137 -6.39 8.17 3.47
CA PRO A 137 -6.25 7.40 2.24
C PRO A 137 -5.97 5.91 2.46
N PHE A 138 -5.52 5.52 3.64
CA PHE A 138 -5.14 4.14 3.89
C PHE A 138 -6.34 3.25 4.20
N VAL A 139 -6.42 2.12 3.50
CA VAL A 139 -7.44 1.11 3.70
C VAL A 139 -6.83 -0.29 3.77
N VAL A 140 -7.39 -1.14 4.61
CA VAL A 140 -7.12 -2.58 4.61
C VAL A 140 -8.11 -3.27 3.70
N VAL A 141 -7.63 -4.04 2.75
CA VAL A 141 -8.43 -4.83 1.81
C VAL A 141 -8.14 -6.31 2.05
N GLY A 142 -9.17 -7.16 1.99
CA GLY A 142 -9.05 -8.58 2.29
C GLY A 142 -9.30 -8.90 3.75
N GLU A 143 -8.49 -9.79 4.36
CA GLU A 143 -8.66 -10.25 5.74
C GLU A 143 -8.30 -9.14 6.75
N GLY A 144 -9.23 -8.24 7.01
CA GLY A 144 -9.06 -7.16 7.99
C GLY A 144 -9.59 -7.47 9.40
N ALA A 145 -10.41 -8.52 9.52
CA ALA A 145 -11.06 -8.91 10.76
C ALA A 145 -10.10 -9.52 11.80
N ARG A 146 -10.60 -9.67 13.01
CA ARG A 146 -9.94 -10.42 14.09
C ARG A 146 -9.89 -11.91 13.73
N ARG A 147 -8.75 -12.54 13.98
CA ARG A 147 -8.59 -14.00 13.95
C ARG A 147 -9.06 -14.66 15.24
#